data_eeb9cf8e89d3f99b4515025710ddabfd
#
_entry.id   eeb9cf8e89d3f99b4515025710ddabfd
#
_cell.length_a   1.000
_cell.length_b   1.000
_cell.length_c   1.000
_cell.angle_alpha   90.00
_cell.angle_beta   90.00
_cell.angle_gamma   90.00
#
_symmetry.space_group_name_H-M   'P 1'
#
loop_
_entity.id
_entity.type
_entity.pdbx_description
1 polymer ?
#
loop_
_entity_poly.entity_id
_entity_poly.type
_entity_poly.pdbx_seq_one_letter_code
_entity_poly.pdbx_strand_id
1 'polypeptide(L)'
;MAKVKGPLMSMDARGQIGKTLVFLGWKGIKDVRSYVIPSNPKSDGQVAQRALLTAAVGFWHSVAFNTLDLAAFNLLALLEAAVMSGFNAFCKTYIALIKAEQTVLYACQYTTISNTGGVVSISIACNDAVLLDVWYGTSLTSLTGFLSLAQAGGVGPFLGSIEDLVAGTDLFMKFKTQDAATTVLSGIYKVRVLA
;
A
#
# COMPACT_ATOMS: atom_id res chain seq x y z
N MET A 1 -24.72 -14.86 8.83
CA MET A 1 -23.59 -15.27 9.68
C MET A 1 -23.93 -14.98 11.14
N ALA A 2 -23.65 -15.91 12.04
CA ALA A 2 -23.84 -15.73 13.46
C ALA A 2 -22.49 -15.53 14.15
N LYS A 3 -22.38 -14.53 15.03
CA LYS A 3 -21.22 -14.32 15.89
C LYS A 3 -21.35 -15.21 17.12
N VAL A 4 -20.31 -15.97 17.45
CA VAL A 4 -20.30 -16.88 18.59
C VAL A 4 -19.16 -16.55 19.54
N LYS A 5 -19.46 -16.68 20.86
CA LYS A 5 -18.46 -16.61 21.93
C LYS A 5 -18.28 -18.01 22.48
N GLY A 6 -17.08 -18.58 22.37
CA GLY A 6 -16.80 -19.93 22.88
C GLY A 6 -17.57 -21.05 22.15
N PRO A 7 -17.40 -21.22 20.82
CA PRO A 7 -18.10 -22.24 20.09
C PRO A 7 -17.70 -23.65 20.53
N LEU A 8 -18.62 -24.58 20.53
CA LEU A 8 -18.42 -26.00 20.84
C LEU A 8 -17.75 -26.23 22.23
N MET A 9 -18.13 -25.43 23.24
CA MET A 9 -17.57 -25.52 24.60
C MET A 9 -16.04 -25.36 24.64
N SER A 10 -15.44 -24.78 23.59
CA SER A 10 -14.03 -24.48 23.49
C SER A 10 -13.77 -22.99 23.36
N MET A 11 -12.57 -22.56 23.72
CA MET A 11 -12.18 -21.13 23.60
C MET A 11 -12.02 -20.68 22.15
N ASP A 12 -11.74 -21.60 21.22
CA ASP A 12 -11.63 -21.34 19.79
C ASP A 12 -12.06 -22.57 18.99
N ALA A 13 -12.74 -22.34 17.88
CA ALA A 13 -13.08 -23.38 16.91
C ALA A 13 -12.88 -22.83 15.50
N ARG A 14 -12.19 -23.61 14.68
CA ARG A 14 -11.93 -23.29 13.27
C ARG A 14 -12.07 -24.53 12.42
N GLY A 15 -12.61 -24.36 11.22
CA GLY A 15 -12.76 -25.44 10.26
C GLY A 15 -14.19 -25.82 9.99
N GLN A 16 -14.39 -26.95 9.36
CA GLN A 16 -15.67 -27.43 8.85
C GLN A 16 -16.11 -28.69 9.59
N ILE A 17 -17.40 -28.75 9.94
CA ILE A 17 -18.03 -29.93 10.52
C ILE A 17 -19.03 -30.49 9.52
N GLY A 18 -18.79 -31.75 9.07
CA GLY A 18 -19.75 -32.57 8.31
C GLY A 18 -20.34 -31.89 7.05
N LYS A 19 -19.60 -30.97 6.41
CA LYS A 19 -20.12 -30.16 5.29
C LYS A 19 -21.42 -29.40 5.60
N THR A 20 -21.69 -29.14 6.88
CA THR A 20 -22.89 -28.43 7.31
C THR A 20 -22.56 -27.06 7.90
N LEU A 21 -21.58 -27.00 8.80
CA LEU A 21 -21.17 -25.79 9.49
C LEU A 21 -19.69 -25.50 9.26
N VAL A 22 -19.38 -24.21 9.13
CA VAL A 22 -18.00 -23.70 9.04
C VAL A 22 -17.78 -22.68 10.15
N PHE A 23 -16.79 -22.94 11.01
CA PHE A 23 -16.33 -22.03 12.03
C PHE A 23 -15.17 -21.20 11.49
N LEU A 24 -15.26 -19.90 11.64
CA LEU A 24 -14.26 -18.93 11.19
C LEU A 24 -13.80 -18.08 12.38
N GLY A 25 -12.52 -17.76 12.39
CA GLY A 25 -11.96 -16.76 13.29
C GLY A 25 -11.06 -15.79 12.50
N TRP A 26 -11.40 -14.51 12.47
CA TRP A 26 -10.60 -13.50 11.82
C TRP A 26 -10.57 -12.22 12.65
N LYS A 27 -9.36 -11.75 12.99
CA LYS A 27 -9.12 -10.52 13.77
C LYS A 27 -9.98 -10.43 15.04
N GLY A 28 -10.08 -11.53 15.80
CA GLY A 28 -10.83 -11.59 17.06
C GLY A 28 -12.35 -11.77 16.90
N ILE A 29 -12.88 -11.76 15.69
CA ILE A 29 -14.28 -12.04 15.40
C ILE A 29 -14.43 -13.53 15.10
N LYS A 30 -15.30 -14.19 15.86
CA LYS A 30 -15.64 -15.61 15.68
C LYS A 30 -17.03 -15.73 15.07
N ASP A 31 -17.09 -16.34 13.89
CA ASP A 31 -18.31 -16.50 13.12
C ASP A 31 -18.60 -17.98 12.85
N VAL A 32 -19.90 -18.31 12.78
CA VAL A 32 -20.38 -19.60 12.29
C VAL A 32 -21.30 -19.36 11.10
N ARG A 33 -21.10 -20.13 10.05
CA ARG A 33 -21.98 -20.09 8.87
C ARG A 33 -22.28 -21.48 8.36
N SER A 34 -23.40 -21.64 7.63
CA SER A 34 -23.66 -22.87 6.89
C SER A 34 -22.57 -23.08 5.83
N TYR A 35 -22.22 -24.32 5.60
CA TYR A 35 -21.35 -24.68 4.47
C TYR A 35 -22.09 -24.44 3.15
N VAL A 36 -21.50 -23.69 2.26
CA VAL A 36 -22.03 -23.42 0.93
C VAL A 36 -20.90 -23.59 -0.08
N ILE A 37 -21.16 -24.35 -1.13
CA ILE A 37 -20.28 -24.38 -2.30
C ILE A 37 -20.71 -23.20 -3.18
N PRO A 38 -19.87 -22.15 -3.31
CA PRO A 38 -20.23 -21.00 -4.13
C PRO A 38 -20.39 -21.41 -5.60
N SER A 39 -21.47 -21.02 -6.23
CA SER A 39 -21.57 -21.12 -7.69
C SER A 39 -20.55 -20.17 -8.33
N ASN A 40 -19.93 -20.61 -9.41
CA ASN A 40 -18.99 -19.79 -10.19
C ASN A 40 -19.52 -19.64 -11.63
N PRO A 41 -20.48 -18.76 -11.88
CA PRO A 41 -21.12 -18.62 -13.18
C PRO A 41 -20.17 -18.06 -14.26
N LYS A 42 -18.98 -17.55 -13.86
CA LYS A 42 -18.00 -16.97 -14.79
C LYS A 42 -18.60 -15.89 -15.70
N SER A 43 -19.47 -15.04 -15.14
CA SER A 43 -19.97 -13.90 -15.92
C SER A 43 -18.82 -12.98 -16.33
N ASP A 44 -18.97 -12.26 -17.45
CA ASP A 44 -17.93 -11.41 -18.01
C ASP A 44 -17.37 -10.41 -16.98
N GLY A 45 -18.26 -9.80 -16.18
CA GLY A 45 -17.82 -8.89 -15.10
C GLY A 45 -17.01 -9.59 -14.01
N GLN A 46 -17.33 -10.85 -13.67
CA GLN A 46 -16.53 -11.61 -12.70
C GLN A 46 -15.16 -11.99 -13.28
N VAL A 47 -15.11 -12.36 -14.54
CA VAL A 47 -13.87 -12.70 -15.25
C VAL A 47 -12.97 -11.46 -15.33
N ALA A 48 -13.53 -10.33 -15.74
CA ALA A 48 -12.78 -9.05 -15.80
C ALA A 48 -12.23 -8.64 -14.42
N GLN A 49 -13.05 -8.70 -13.36
CA GLN A 49 -12.59 -8.35 -12.01
C GLN A 49 -11.49 -9.30 -11.48
N ARG A 50 -11.57 -10.59 -11.80
CA ARG A 50 -10.53 -11.56 -11.45
C ARG A 50 -9.24 -11.30 -12.20
N ALA A 51 -9.32 -10.94 -13.49
CA ALA A 51 -8.15 -10.58 -14.30
C ALA A 51 -7.42 -9.36 -13.70
N LEU A 52 -8.15 -8.32 -13.29
CA LEU A 52 -7.58 -7.14 -12.62
C LEU A 52 -6.89 -7.51 -11.30
N LEU A 53 -7.50 -8.36 -10.49
CA LEU A 53 -6.87 -8.81 -9.25
C LEU A 53 -5.61 -9.64 -9.53
N THR A 54 -5.66 -10.54 -10.51
CA THR A 54 -4.49 -11.34 -10.91
C THR A 54 -3.36 -10.45 -11.40
N ALA A 55 -3.66 -9.42 -12.18
CA ALA A 55 -2.68 -8.44 -12.63
C ALA A 55 -2.07 -7.67 -11.45
N ALA A 56 -2.89 -7.20 -10.50
CA ALA A 56 -2.41 -6.51 -9.30
C ALA A 56 -1.47 -7.37 -8.46
N VAL A 57 -1.82 -8.65 -8.25
CA VAL A 57 -0.99 -9.61 -7.51
C VAL A 57 0.31 -9.90 -8.26
N GLY A 58 0.24 -10.12 -9.57
CA GLY A 58 1.42 -10.34 -10.41
C GLY A 58 2.36 -9.12 -10.36
N PHE A 59 1.81 -7.91 -10.43
CA PHE A 59 2.58 -6.68 -10.33
C PHE A 59 3.26 -6.54 -8.95
N TRP A 60 2.56 -6.82 -7.86
CA TRP A 60 3.14 -6.83 -6.52
C TRP A 60 4.36 -7.75 -6.39
N HIS A 61 4.29 -8.92 -6.99
CA HIS A 61 5.39 -9.90 -6.94
C HIS A 61 6.52 -9.60 -7.93
N SER A 62 6.26 -8.87 -9.01
CA SER A 62 7.29 -8.50 -10.00
C SER A 62 8.16 -7.33 -9.54
N VAL A 63 7.63 -6.47 -8.68
CA VAL A 63 8.35 -5.32 -8.13
C VAL A 63 9.15 -5.75 -6.91
N ALA A 64 10.44 -5.44 -6.89
CA ALA A 64 11.32 -5.75 -5.77
C ALA A 64 11.15 -4.75 -4.62
N PHE A 65 10.01 -4.78 -3.93
CA PHE A 65 9.77 -3.94 -2.76
C PHE A 65 10.70 -4.30 -1.60
N ASN A 66 11.32 -3.29 -1.00
CA ASN A 66 12.11 -3.45 0.20
C ASN A 66 11.25 -3.34 1.47
N THR A 67 11.86 -3.52 2.64
CA THR A 67 11.14 -3.45 3.94
C THR A 67 10.52 -2.09 4.21
N LEU A 68 11.13 -1.00 3.73
CA LEU A 68 10.61 0.37 3.88
C LEU A 68 9.38 0.57 2.98
N ASP A 69 9.41 0.03 1.76
CA ASP A 69 8.26 0.06 0.85
C ASP A 69 7.06 -0.69 1.43
N LEU A 70 7.30 -1.88 2.00
CA LEU A 70 6.25 -2.66 2.67
C LEU A 70 5.66 -1.91 3.88
N ALA A 71 6.52 -1.28 4.69
CA ALA A 71 6.06 -0.44 5.80
C ALA A 71 5.26 0.76 5.31
N ALA A 72 5.66 1.37 4.19
CA ALA A 72 4.96 2.50 3.59
C ALA A 72 3.55 2.13 3.10
N PHE A 73 3.37 0.95 2.51
CA PHE A 73 2.02 0.48 2.15
C PHE A 73 1.17 0.13 3.37
N ASN A 74 1.75 -0.34 4.47
CA ASN A 74 1.02 -0.54 5.72
C ASN A 74 0.56 0.80 6.33
N LEU A 75 1.35 1.87 6.23
CA LEU A 75 0.93 3.22 6.63
C LEU A 75 -0.18 3.76 5.73
N LEU A 76 -0.11 3.53 4.42
CA LEU A 76 -1.20 3.86 3.50
C LEU A 76 -2.50 3.15 3.88
N ALA A 77 -2.43 1.87 4.28
CA ALA A 77 -3.59 1.10 4.72
C ALA A 77 -4.25 1.69 5.99
N LEU A 78 -3.46 2.28 6.89
CA LEU A 78 -3.99 2.94 8.10
C LEU A 78 -4.82 4.18 7.78
N LEU A 79 -4.48 4.93 6.73
CA LEU A 79 -5.26 6.10 6.29
C LEU A 79 -6.65 5.73 5.77
N GLU A 80 -6.80 4.55 5.21
CA GLU A 80 -8.04 4.09 4.60
C GLU A 80 -9.13 3.73 5.62
N ALA A 81 -8.93 4.00 6.90
CA ALA A 81 -9.85 3.75 8.03
C ALA A 81 -10.42 2.33 8.11
N ALA A 82 -9.99 1.43 7.24
CA ALA A 82 -10.40 0.04 7.18
C ALA A 82 -9.31 -0.85 7.74
N VAL A 83 -9.71 -1.93 8.38
CA VAL A 83 -8.78 -2.95 8.87
C VAL A 83 -8.27 -3.75 7.67
N MET A 84 -7.27 -3.21 6.95
CA MET A 84 -6.67 -3.87 5.80
C MET A 84 -5.14 -3.96 5.94
N SER A 85 -4.52 -4.85 5.19
CA SER A 85 -3.07 -4.93 5.06
C SER A 85 -2.55 -4.00 3.97
N GLY A 86 -1.26 -3.67 4.00
CA GLY A 86 -0.63 -2.87 2.95
C GLY A 86 -0.78 -3.48 1.55
N PHE A 87 -0.70 -4.81 1.44
CA PHE A 87 -0.98 -5.52 0.20
C PHE A 87 -2.40 -5.27 -0.33
N ASN A 88 -3.41 -5.32 0.55
CA ASN A 88 -4.79 -5.04 0.15
C ASN A 88 -4.98 -3.58 -0.27
N ALA A 89 -4.33 -2.63 0.42
CA ALA A 89 -4.33 -1.22 0.04
C ALA A 89 -3.70 -1.01 -1.34
N PHE A 90 -2.57 -1.67 -1.61
CA PHE A 90 -1.94 -1.67 -2.93
C PHE A 90 -2.88 -2.20 -4.01
N CYS A 91 -3.44 -3.41 -3.84
CA CYS A 91 -4.34 -4.02 -4.82
C CYS A 91 -5.58 -3.14 -5.08
N LYS A 92 -6.17 -2.56 -4.01
CA LYS A 92 -7.31 -1.63 -4.13
C LYS A 92 -6.95 -0.44 -5.00
N THR A 93 -5.82 0.23 -4.72
CA THR A 93 -5.39 1.42 -5.45
C THR A 93 -5.03 1.07 -6.89
N TYR A 94 -4.30 -0.02 -7.13
CA TYR A 94 -3.95 -0.49 -8.47
C TYR A 94 -5.20 -0.74 -9.34
N ILE A 95 -6.16 -1.49 -8.82
CA ILE A 95 -7.41 -1.80 -9.55
C ILE A 95 -8.22 -0.53 -9.83
N ALA A 96 -8.26 0.41 -8.88
CA ALA A 96 -8.95 1.69 -9.08
C ALA A 96 -8.33 2.51 -10.21
N LEU A 97 -7.00 2.58 -10.28
CA LEU A 97 -6.26 3.31 -11.31
C LEU A 97 -6.46 2.69 -12.70
N ILE A 98 -6.36 1.37 -12.81
CA ILE A 98 -6.61 0.68 -14.10
C ILE A 98 -8.06 0.88 -14.57
N LYS A 99 -9.04 0.88 -13.67
CA LYS A 99 -10.44 1.17 -14.01
C LYS A 99 -10.67 2.62 -14.44
N ALA A 100 -9.84 3.54 -13.98
CA ALA A 100 -9.82 4.94 -14.40
C ALA A 100 -9.00 5.17 -15.67
N GLU A 101 -8.56 4.10 -16.35
CA GLU A 101 -7.76 4.14 -17.57
C GLU A 101 -6.45 4.92 -17.43
N GLN A 102 -5.90 4.98 -16.21
CA GLN A 102 -4.63 5.64 -15.95
C GLN A 102 -3.46 4.70 -16.14
N THR A 103 -2.35 5.23 -16.66
CA THR A 103 -1.06 4.53 -16.67
C THR A 103 -0.52 4.47 -15.25
N VAL A 104 -0.30 3.24 -14.76
CA VAL A 104 0.19 3.02 -13.39
C VAL A 104 1.70 2.88 -13.40
N LEU A 105 2.37 3.86 -12.82
CA LEU A 105 3.78 3.78 -12.47
C LEU A 105 3.93 3.37 -11.00
N TYR A 106 5.10 2.92 -10.60
CA TYR A 106 5.38 2.61 -9.20
C TYR A 106 6.64 3.32 -8.73
N ALA A 107 6.60 3.82 -7.51
CA ALA A 107 7.78 4.30 -6.80
C ALA A 107 8.13 3.28 -5.72
N CYS A 108 9.35 2.76 -5.77
CA CYS A 108 9.83 1.73 -4.87
C CYS A 108 11.34 1.83 -4.63
N GLN A 109 11.87 0.92 -3.82
CA GLN A 109 13.28 0.89 -3.44
C GLN A 109 13.73 2.23 -2.80
N TYR A 110 12.84 2.79 -2.00
CA TYR A 110 13.17 3.99 -1.23
C TYR A 110 14.35 3.75 -0.29
N THR A 111 15.29 4.68 -0.31
CA THR A 111 16.45 4.71 0.59
C THR A 111 16.67 6.11 1.13
N THR A 112 17.04 6.20 2.40
CA THR A 112 17.53 7.43 3.01
C THR A 112 19.04 7.49 2.80
N ILE A 113 19.52 8.47 2.03
CA ILE A 113 20.95 8.63 1.75
C ILE A 113 21.66 9.29 2.94
N SER A 114 21.05 10.34 3.50
CA SER A 114 21.50 11.00 4.72
C SER A 114 20.31 11.49 5.53
N ASN A 115 20.49 11.53 6.86
CA ASN A 115 19.48 12.00 7.78
C ASN A 115 20.19 12.56 9.01
N THR A 116 20.72 13.77 8.88
CA THR A 116 21.49 14.47 9.94
C THR A 116 21.28 15.97 9.81
N GLY A 117 21.35 16.68 10.92
CA GLY A 117 21.29 18.15 10.94
C GLY A 117 19.99 18.74 10.40
N GLY A 118 18.87 18.03 10.54
CA GLY A 118 17.58 18.50 10.02
C GLY A 118 17.43 18.35 8.50
N VAL A 119 18.32 17.60 7.83
CA VAL A 119 18.25 17.32 6.38
C VAL A 119 18.01 15.85 6.14
N VAL A 120 17.00 15.52 5.36
CA VAL A 120 16.71 14.15 4.90
C VAL A 120 16.90 14.09 3.38
N SER A 121 17.97 13.44 2.95
CA SER A 121 18.25 13.16 1.53
C SER A 121 17.70 11.78 1.17
N ILE A 122 16.98 11.73 0.08
CA ILE A 122 16.22 10.55 -0.36
C ILE A 122 16.62 10.11 -1.76
N SER A 123 16.52 8.81 -1.98
CA SER A 123 16.62 8.19 -3.29
C SER A 123 15.45 7.25 -3.49
N ILE A 124 14.79 7.32 -4.64
CA ILE A 124 13.68 6.44 -4.98
C ILE A 124 13.71 6.09 -6.45
N ALA A 125 13.47 4.82 -6.76
CA ALA A 125 13.31 4.36 -8.12
C ALA A 125 11.84 4.47 -8.56
N CYS A 126 11.61 4.97 -9.77
CA CYS A 126 10.31 4.99 -10.41
C CYS A 126 10.47 4.55 -11.86
N ASN A 127 9.61 3.63 -12.32
CA ASN A 127 9.65 3.18 -13.69
C ASN A 127 9.02 4.24 -14.62
N ASP A 128 9.68 4.50 -15.73
CA ASP A 128 9.19 5.34 -16.84
C ASP A 128 8.68 6.75 -16.46
N ALA A 129 8.97 7.23 -15.25
CA ALA A 129 8.63 8.60 -14.87
C ALA A 129 9.64 9.59 -15.46
N VAL A 130 9.13 10.69 -16.02
CA VAL A 130 9.94 11.82 -16.45
C VAL A 130 10.17 12.80 -15.31
N LEU A 131 9.14 13.03 -14.49
CA LEU A 131 9.15 13.92 -13.35
C LEU A 131 8.47 13.23 -12.17
N LEU A 132 9.12 13.28 -11.02
CA LEU A 132 8.60 12.74 -9.77
C LEU A 132 8.66 13.80 -8.68
N ASP A 133 7.56 13.96 -7.98
CA ASP A 133 7.43 14.88 -6.86
C ASP A 133 7.25 14.13 -5.55
N VAL A 134 7.76 14.69 -4.47
CA VAL A 134 7.48 14.25 -3.12
C VAL A 134 6.62 15.28 -2.39
N TRP A 135 5.52 14.79 -1.84
CA TRP A 135 4.68 15.53 -0.90
C TRP A 135 5.04 15.09 0.50
N TYR A 136 5.35 16.03 1.39
CA TYR A 136 5.83 15.69 2.72
C TYR A 136 5.16 16.54 3.81
N GLY A 137 5.21 16.04 5.04
CA GLY A 137 4.65 16.73 6.20
C GLY A 137 4.95 16.01 7.50
N THR A 138 4.65 16.63 8.61
CA THR A 138 4.82 16.06 9.96
C THR A 138 3.62 15.25 10.42
N SER A 139 2.54 15.23 9.64
CA SER A 139 1.33 14.45 9.93
C SER A 139 1.01 13.48 8.79
N LEU A 140 0.56 12.29 9.15
CA LEU A 140 0.15 11.26 8.20
C LEU A 140 -1.00 11.72 7.27
N THR A 141 -1.89 12.58 7.78
CA THR A 141 -3.09 13.05 7.07
C THR A 141 -2.89 14.37 6.34
N SER A 142 -1.81 15.11 6.63
CA SER A 142 -1.55 16.43 6.06
C SER A 142 -0.12 16.51 5.54
N LEU A 143 0.02 16.37 4.24
CA LEU A 143 1.28 16.51 3.52
C LEU A 143 1.24 17.86 2.79
N THR A 144 1.78 18.91 3.41
CA THR A 144 1.71 20.31 2.92
C THR A 144 2.98 20.74 2.18
N GLY A 145 4.12 20.12 2.49
CA GLY A 145 5.37 20.39 1.81
C GLY A 145 5.41 19.73 0.42
N PHE A 146 6.14 20.34 -0.48
CA PHE A 146 6.30 19.89 -1.86
C PHE A 146 7.75 20.08 -2.32
N LEU A 147 8.29 19.06 -2.98
CA LEU A 147 9.61 19.11 -3.61
C LEU A 147 9.62 18.27 -4.88
N SER A 148 10.11 18.84 -5.98
CA SER A 148 10.36 18.09 -7.22
C SER A 148 11.69 17.38 -7.15
N LEU A 149 11.71 16.10 -7.47
CA LEU A 149 12.89 15.26 -7.44
C LEU A 149 13.57 15.27 -8.81
N ALA A 150 14.90 15.35 -8.79
CA ALA A 150 15.71 15.28 -9.99
C ALA A 150 16.15 13.84 -10.25
N GLN A 151 16.10 13.43 -11.53
CA GLN A 151 16.62 12.14 -11.95
C GLN A 151 18.15 12.19 -12.08
N ALA A 152 18.84 11.27 -11.46
CA ALA A 152 20.29 11.19 -11.52
C ALA A 152 20.76 10.82 -12.92
N GLY A 153 21.40 11.78 -13.63
CA GLY A 153 21.99 11.54 -14.95
C GLY A 153 21.01 11.19 -16.07
N GLY A 154 19.71 11.48 -15.91
CA GLY A 154 18.67 11.19 -16.90
C GLY A 154 18.26 9.71 -17.01
N VAL A 155 18.96 8.81 -16.33
CA VAL A 155 18.64 7.37 -16.19
C VAL A 155 19.07 6.95 -14.81
N GLY A 156 18.15 6.64 -13.92
CA GLY A 156 18.50 6.23 -12.55
C GLY A 156 17.46 6.63 -11.51
N PRO A 157 17.77 6.49 -10.23
CA PRO A 157 16.85 6.88 -9.18
C PRO A 157 16.64 8.40 -9.15
N PHE A 158 15.47 8.81 -8.69
CA PHE A 158 15.16 10.20 -8.39
C PHE A 158 15.77 10.59 -7.06
N LEU A 159 16.45 11.72 -7.03
CA LEU A 159 17.15 12.23 -5.85
C LEU A 159 16.56 13.56 -5.41
N GLY A 160 16.54 13.79 -4.10
CA GLY A 160 16.14 15.05 -3.51
C GLY A 160 16.54 15.15 -2.04
N SER A 161 16.56 16.37 -1.52
CA SER A 161 16.81 16.64 -0.11
C SER A 161 15.71 17.54 0.45
N ILE A 162 15.17 17.17 1.60
CA ILE A 162 14.22 17.98 2.36
C ILE A 162 15.02 18.59 3.51
N GLU A 163 15.04 19.90 3.56
CA GLU A 163 15.83 20.70 4.51
C GLU A 163 14.94 21.38 5.56
N ASP A 164 15.53 22.07 6.51
CA ASP A 164 14.85 22.82 7.57
C ASP A 164 13.89 21.98 8.44
N LEU A 165 14.21 20.71 8.63
CA LEU A 165 13.43 19.81 9.44
C LEU A 165 13.83 19.87 10.91
N VAL A 166 12.84 19.80 11.79
CA VAL A 166 13.08 19.77 13.24
C VAL A 166 13.52 18.37 13.67
N ALA A 167 14.71 18.28 14.28
CA ALA A 167 15.21 17.03 14.82
C ALA A 167 14.23 16.40 15.82
N GLY A 168 14.11 15.08 15.79
CA GLY A 168 13.18 14.32 16.63
C GLY A 168 11.74 14.28 16.16
N THR A 169 11.38 14.92 15.03
CA THR A 169 10.06 14.82 14.43
C THR A 169 9.97 13.66 13.46
N ASP A 170 8.75 13.15 13.25
CA ASP A 170 8.45 12.15 12.22
C ASP A 170 8.06 12.88 10.93
N LEU A 171 8.77 12.58 9.85
CA LEU A 171 8.47 13.06 8.50
C LEU A 171 7.73 11.99 7.73
N PHE A 172 6.57 12.35 7.16
CA PHE A 172 5.80 11.50 6.27
C PHE A 172 5.94 11.99 4.84
N MET A 173 6.11 11.08 3.88
CA MET A 173 6.35 11.39 2.48
C MET A 173 5.53 10.50 1.57
N LYS A 174 4.99 11.09 0.49
CA LYS A 174 4.27 10.37 -0.57
C LYS A 174 4.74 10.86 -1.92
N PHE A 175 5.02 9.93 -2.84
CA PHE A 175 5.49 10.26 -4.18
C PHE A 175 4.33 10.34 -5.17
N LYS A 176 4.40 11.30 -6.09
CA LYS A 176 3.41 11.52 -7.15
C LYS A 176 4.13 11.99 -8.43
N THR A 177 3.49 11.80 -9.57
CA THR A 177 3.91 12.45 -10.83
C THR A 177 3.20 13.80 -10.99
N GLN A 178 3.78 14.66 -11.80
CA GLN A 178 3.14 15.93 -12.23
C GLN A 178 2.14 15.71 -13.37
N ASP A 179 2.25 14.60 -14.08
CA ASP A 179 1.36 14.30 -15.21
C ASP A 179 0.01 13.78 -14.72
N ALA A 180 -1.07 14.38 -15.22
CA ALA A 180 -2.44 14.01 -14.88
C ALA A 180 -2.87 12.65 -15.46
N ALA A 181 -2.23 12.20 -16.56
CA ALA A 181 -2.56 10.93 -17.22
C ALA A 181 -1.84 9.73 -16.60
N THR A 182 -0.80 9.98 -15.80
CA THR A 182 -0.02 8.95 -15.12
C THR A 182 -0.14 9.10 -13.61
N THR A 183 -0.26 8.00 -12.90
CA THR A 183 -0.31 8.01 -11.45
C THR A 183 0.73 7.08 -10.86
N VAL A 184 1.53 7.61 -9.94
CA VAL A 184 2.49 6.80 -9.19
C VAL A 184 1.81 6.10 -8.04
N LEU A 185 1.92 4.79 -8.04
CA LEU A 185 1.52 3.94 -6.93
C LEU A 185 2.65 3.94 -5.90
N SER A 186 2.46 4.71 -4.84
CA SER A 186 3.40 4.88 -3.74
C SER A 186 2.72 4.69 -2.40
N GLY A 187 3.40 4.03 -1.46
CA GLY A 187 3.03 4.05 -0.04
C GLY A 187 3.30 5.41 0.61
N ILE A 188 3.07 5.50 1.91
CA ILE A 188 3.46 6.66 2.70
C ILE A 188 4.67 6.26 3.53
N TYR A 189 5.82 6.85 3.22
CA TYR A 189 7.07 6.59 3.92
C TYR A 189 7.15 7.43 5.18
N LYS A 190 7.70 6.86 6.24
CA LYS A 190 7.94 7.53 7.51
C LYS A 190 9.42 7.51 7.83
N VAL A 191 9.99 8.67 8.12
CA VAL A 191 11.39 8.83 8.54
C VAL A 191 11.43 9.67 9.80
N ARG A 192 12.23 9.25 10.80
CA ARG A 192 12.52 10.05 11.98
C ARG A 192 13.68 10.97 11.67
N VAL A 193 13.50 12.29 11.79
CA VAL A 193 14.55 13.27 11.56
C VAL A 193 15.58 13.19 12.69
N LEU A 194 16.85 13.03 12.34
CA LEU A 194 17.97 12.99 13.28
C LEU A 194 18.59 14.40 13.47
N ALA A 195 19.24 14.58 14.63
CA ALA A 195 19.95 15.81 14.94
C ALA A 195 21.26 15.95 14.15
#